data_bad58b464312d5909c795ca4c9c9ae97
#
_entry.id   bad58b464312d5909c795ca4c9c9ae97
#
_cell.length_a   1.000
_cell.length_b   1.000
_cell.length_c   1.000
_cell.angle_alpha   90.00
_cell.angle_beta   90.00
_cell.angle_gamma   90.00
#
_symmetry.space_group_name_H-M   'P 1'
#
loop_
_entity.id
_entity.type
_entity.pdbx_description
1 polymer ?
#
loop_
_entity_poly.entity_id
_entity_poly.type
_entity_poly.pdbx_seq_one_letter_code
_entity_poly.pdbx_strand_id
1 'polypeptide(L)'
;MKMIYNVEDKLSFKQTLVYSLQQFLAVVCATILVPILCSGNGVNMSPAAALFGAGIATLFYVWVTKKKSPIFIGSSFAFISALIGATQYGWWGIILGGVFAGAVYCILAFIVWKKGTEWINKLMPAVIIGPTVALIGLGLSGSAISNLTTASGSGQSYNLVAILCGLFAFFVTVFVSCKGSKKMQLMPFIIGIGAGYLLASFFSIFGYACNVEYLKIVNWTPLVENFVKDGKFTGVTAFLDYPHLAIIEAIKESVNGTARLTGAGVGAIALLFIPVSLVVFAE
;
A
#
# COMPACT_ATOMS: atom_id res chain seq x y z
N MET A 1 -19.35 21.20 -2.59
CA MET A 1 -19.64 20.39 -1.39
C MET A 1 -19.36 21.24 -0.17
N LYS A 2 -20.32 21.43 0.76
CA LYS A 2 -20.07 22.22 1.98
C LYS A 2 -19.23 21.35 2.93
N MET A 3 -18.03 21.78 3.29
CA MET A 3 -17.23 21.10 4.32
C MET A 3 -17.99 21.13 5.65
N ILE A 4 -18.00 20.02 6.37
CA ILE A 4 -18.70 19.92 7.67
C ILE A 4 -17.87 20.60 8.76
N TYR A 5 -16.53 20.54 8.64
CA TYR A 5 -15.56 21.17 9.55
C TYR A 5 -14.46 21.84 8.73
N ASN A 6 -13.98 22.98 9.20
CA ASN A 6 -12.79 23.64 8.66
C ASN A 6 -11.52 23.07 9.36
N VAL A 7 -10.37 23.34 8.76
CA VAL A 7 -9.05 22.86 9.30
C VAL A 7 -8.78 23.43 10.70
N GLU A 8 -9.35 24.60 11.01
CA GLU A 8 -9.15 25.32 12.28
C GLU A 8 -10.15 24.90 13.37
N ASP A 9 -11.18 24.11 13.02
CA ASP A 9 -12.22 23.72 13.97
C ASP A 9 -11.66 22.72 14.98
N LYS A 10 -11.94 22.99 16.28
CA LYS A 10 -11.57 22.08 17.38
C LYS A 10 -12.63 21.00 17.53
N LEU A 11 -12.33 19.80 17.07
CA LEU A 11 -13.19 18.63 17.23
C LEU A 11 -13.13 18.11 18.67
N SER A 12 -14.23 17.49 19.13
CA SER A 12 -14.19 16.75 20.40
C SER A 12 -13.30 15.52 20.29
N PHE A 13 -12.73 15.03 21.39
CA PHE A 13 -11.86 13.86 21.40
C PHE A 13 -12.50 12.63 20.72
N LYS A 14 -13.79 12.37 20.97
CA LYS A 14 -14.54 11.28 20.34
C LYS A 14 -14.61 11.43 18.82
N GLN A 15 -14.89 12.64 18.33
CA GLN A 15 -14.95 12.92 16.87
C GLN A 15 -13.57 12.77 16.23
N THR A 16 -12.53 13.28 16.87
CA THR A 16 -11.15 13.13 16.38
C THR A 16 -10.77 11.66 16.28
N LEU A 17 -11.09 10.86 17.29
CA LEU A 17 -10.79 9.42 17.26
C LEU A 17 -11.54 8.69 16.11
N VAL A 18 -12.82 9.01 15.92
CA VAL A 18 -13.62 8.38 14.84
C VAL A 18 -13.08 8.77 13.47
N TYR A 19 -12.79 10.06 13.24
CA TYR A 19 -12.27 10.50 11.93
C TYR A 19 -10.85 10.03 11.67
N SER A 20 -9.98 9.99 12.69
CA SER A 20 -8.62 9.46 12.53
C SER A 20 -8.62 7.96 12.24
N LEU A 21 -9.48 7.19 12.92
CA LEU A 21 -9.65 5.76 12.63
C LEU A 21 -10.20 5.55 11.22
N GLN A 22 -11.17 6.35 10.80
CA GLN A 22 -11.74 6.27 9.44
C GLN A 22 -10.67 6.58 8.38
N GLN A 23 -9.85 7.62 8.57
CA GLN A 23 -8.77 7.96 7.66
C GLN A 23 -7.69 6.89 7.64
N PHE A 24 -7.31 6.35 8.79
CA PHE A 24 -6.38 5.22 8.89
C PHE A 24 -6.89 4.02 8.09
N LEU A 25 -8.15 3.61 8.29
CA LEU A 25 -8.75 2.49 7.58
C LEU A 25 -8.85 2.73 6.06
N ALA A 26 -8.98 3.97 5.61
CA ALA A 26 -9.00 4.29 4.18
C ALA A 26 -7.64 4.06 3.51
N VAL A 27 -6.53 4.33 4.22
CA VAL A 27 -5.18 4.35 3.63
C VAL A 27 -4.38 3.08 3.96
N VAL A 28 -4.70 2.38 5.07
CA VAL A 28 -3.95 1.23 5.55
C VAL A 28 -3.83 0.10 4.51
N CYS A 29 -4.91 -0.15 3.75
CA CYS A 29 -4.93 -1.20 2.74
C CYS A 29 -3.89 -0.95 1.64
N ALA A 30 -3.83 0.27 1.11
CA ALA A 30 -2.85 0.65 0.10
C ALA A 30 -1.41 0.59 0.66
N THR A 31 -1.22 1.06 1.89
CA THR A 31 0.09 1.09 2.54
C THR A 31 0.65 -0.31 2.81
N ILE A 32 -0.21 -1.30 3.13
CA ILE A 32 0.18 -2.69 3.34
C ILE A 32 0.40 -3.41 2.00
N LEU A 33 -0.43 -3.14 1.00
CA LEU A 33 -0.41 -3.89 -0.26
C LEU A 33 0.86 -3.61 -1.09
N VAL A 34 1.34 -2.36 -1.12
CA VAL A 34 2.52 -1.98 -1.89
C VAL A 34 3.77 -2.80 -1.50
N PRO A 35 4.19 -2.89 -0.23
CA PRO A 35 5.35 -3.70 0.15
C PRO A 35 5.16 -5.19 -0.16
N ILE A 36 3.95 -5.74 -0.02
CA ILE A 36 3.67 -7.14 -0.36
C ILE A 36 3.89 -7.39 -1.85
N LEU A 37 3.39 -6.52 -2.72
CA LEU A 37 3.53 -6.65 -4.18
C LEU A 37 4.95 -6.37 -4.66
N CYS A 38 5.72 -5.54 -3.94
CA CYS A 38 7.08 -5.17 -4.32
C CYS A 38 8.15 -6.13 -3.78
N SER A 39 7.80 -7.06 -2.90
CA SER A 39 8.76 -8.04 -2.39
C SER A 39 9.22 -8.99 -3.51
N GLY A 40 10.52 -9.14 -3.67
CA GLY A 40 11.10 -9.99 -4.70
C GLY A 40 12.63 -9.86 -4.78
N ASN A 41 13.28 -10.70 -5.58
CA ASN A 41 14.74 -10.71 -5.80
C ASN A 41 15.58 -10.76 -4.51
N GLY A 42 15.06 -11.39 -3.46
CA GLY A 42 15.73 -11.45 -2.15
C GLY A 42 15.51 -10.21 -1.26
N VAL A 43 14.70 -9.25 -1.72
CA VAL A 43 14.23 -8.12 -0.91
C VAL A 43 12.84 -8.43 -0.40
N ASN A 44 12.69 -8.54 0.92
CA ASN A 44 11.41 -8.77 1.58
C ASN A 44 10.96 -7.50 2.29
N MET A 45 10.04 -6.77 1.67
CA MET A 45 9.54 -5.51 2.21
C MET A 45 8.50 -5.79 3.30
N SER A 46 8.75 -5.30 4.51
CA SER A 46 7.84 -5.45 5.64
C SER A 46 6.68 -4.46 5.58
N PRO A 47 5.41 -4.92 5.60
CA PRO A 47 4.25 -4.04 5.75
C PRO A 47 4.28 -3.23 7.04
N ALA A 48 4.82 -3.79 8.13
CA ALA A 48 4.99 -3.10 9.40
C ALA A 48 5.94 -1.90 9.27
N ALA A 49 7.07 -2.06 8.54
CA ALA A 49 7.99 -0.97 8.27
C ALA A 49 7.36 0.12 7.40
N ALA A 50 6.54 -0.25 6.42
CA ALA A 50 5.83 0.70 5.57
C ALA A 50 4.80 1.52 6.38
N LEU A 51 4.03 0.89 7.26
CA LEU A 51 3.10 1.57 8.16
C LEU A 51 3.82 2.51 9.13
N PHE A 52 4.93 2.05 9.72
CA PHE A 52 5.76 2.84 10.61
C PHE A 52 6.34 4.06 9.89
N GLY A 53 6.90 3.87 8.69
CA GLY A 53 7.41 4.93 7.84
C GLY A 53 6.34 5.95 7.44
N ALA A 54 5.15 5.49 7.05
CA ALA A 54 4.00 6.34 6.74
C ALA A 54 3.56 7.17 7.96
N GLY A 55 3.55 6.57 9.15
CA GLY A 55 3.25 7.25 10.41
C GLY A 55 4.25 8.37 10.71
N ILE A 56 5.56 8.07 10.66
CA ILE A 56 6.62 9.08 10.89
C ILE A 56 6.56 10.19 9.85
N ALA A 57 6.43 9.84 8.56
CA ALA A 57 6.34 10.82 7.48
C ALA A 57 5.13 11.75 7.66
N THR A 58 3.98 11.20 8.05
CA THR A 58 2.78 11.98 8.35
C THR A 58 2.98 12.92 9.52
N LEU A 59 3.57 12.47 10.64
CA LEU A 59 3.86 13.30 11.80
C LEU A 59 4.84 14.42 11.44
N PHE A 60 5.89 14.11 10.69
CA PHE A 60 6.86 15.09 10.20
C PHE A 60 6.19 16.14 9.29
N TYR A 61 5.35 15.69 8.37
CA TYR A 61 4.60 16.59 7.49
C TYR A 61 3.67 17.53 8.28
N VAL A 62 2.89 17.00 9.23
CA VAL A 62 2.00 17.80 10.08
C VAL A 62 2.79 18.82 10.92
N TRP A 63 3.98 18.45 11.39
CA TRP A 63 4.87 19.34 12.13
C TRP A 63 5.40 20.48 11.24
N VAL A 64 5.92 20.18 10.04
CA VAL A 64 6.45 21.17 9.10
C VAL A 64 5.36 22.11 8.60
N THR A 65 4.17 21.59 8.30
CA THR A 65 3.02 22.38 7.82
C THR A 65 2.28 23.12 8.92
N LYS A 66 2.75 23.00 10.20
CA LYS A 66 2.13 23.65 11.36
C LYS A 66 0.63 23.34 11.46
N LYS A 67 0.22 22.12 11.13
CA LYS A 67 -1.17 21.64 11.15
C LYS A 67 -2.11 22.34 10.16
N LYS A 68 -1.59 23.10 9.19
CA LYS A 68 -2.42 23.80 8.19
C LYS A 68 -2.96 22.88 7.08
N SER A 69 -2.32 21.73 6.86
CA SER A 69 -2.70 20.75 5.85
C SER A 69 -2.76 19.36 6.47
N PRO A 70 -3.97 18.86 6.82
CA PRO A 70 -4.14 17.53 7.42
C PRO A 70 -4.14 16.47 6.31
N ILE A 71 -2.96 16.04 5.88
CA ILE A 71 -2.78 14.99 4.87
C ILE A 71 -2.11 13.79 5.54
N PHE A 72 -2.59 12.59 5.27
CA PHE A 72 -1.94 11.33 5.60
C PHE A 72 -1.03 10.91 4.44
N ILE A 73 0.25 10.66 4.73
CA ILE A 73 1.22 10.19 3.73
C ILE A 73 1.24 8.67 3.77
N GLY A 74 0.92 8.05 2.65
CA GLY A 74 0.91 6.59 2.47
C GLY A 74 1.68 6.17 1.22
N SER A 75 1.68 4.85 0.94
CA SER A 75 2.30 4.30 -0.27
C SER A 75 1.46 4.60 -1.50
N SER A 76 2.11 4.97 -2.62
CA SER A 76 1.46 5.14 -3.92
C SER A 76 1.64 3.91 -4.80
N PHE A 77 0.57 3.47 -5.43
CA PHE A 77 0.56 2.35 -6.38
C PHE A 77 1.38 2.64 -7.64
N ALA A 78 1.53 3.89 -8.02
CA ALA A 78 2.32 4.27 -9.20
C ALA A 78 3.80 3.86 -9.07
N PHE A 79 4.34 3.82 -7.84
CA PHE A 79 5.73 3.41 -7.60
C PHE A 79 5.97 1.90 -7.65
N ILE A 80 4.94 1.04 -7.71
CA ILE A 80 5.09 -0.42 -7.64
C ILE A 80 6.05 -0.93 -8.72
N SER A 81 5.88 -0.55 -9.97
CA SER A 81 6.74 -0.98 -11.08
C SER A 81 8.19 -0.54 -10.90
N ALA A 82 8.40 0.70 -10.45
CA ALA A 82 9.73 1.24 -10.18
C ALA A 82 10.38 0.54 -8.98
N LEU A 83 9.63 0.26 -7.92
CA LEU A 83 10.10 -0.48 -6.75
C LEU A 83 10.48 -1.91 -7.12
N ILE A 84 9.64 -2.64 -7.88
CA ILE A 84 9.97 -3.99 -8.35
C ILE A 84 11.26 -3.96 -9.20
N GLY A 85 11.41 -2.98 -10.10
CA GLY A 85 12.63 -2.79 -10.86
C GLY A 85 13.85 -2.50 -9.99
N ALA A 86 13.67 -1.77 -8.89
CA ALA A 86 14.76 -1.45 -7.96
C ALA A 86 15.20 -2.64 -7.10
N THR A 87 14.35 -3.65 -6.85
CA THR A 87 14.72 -4.83 -6.06
C THR A 87 15.89 -5.63 -6.62
N GLN A 88 16.14 -5.55 -7.95
CA GLN A 88 17.31 -6.17 -8.58
C GLN A 88 18.63 -5.61 -8.02
N TYR A 89 18.62 -4.36 -7.55
CA TYR A 89 19.78 -3.65 -6.99
C TYR A 89 19.82 -3.73 -5.45
N GLY A 90 18.96 -4.56 -4.85
CA GLY A 90 18.87 -4.76 -3.40
C GLY A 90 18.23 -3.56 -2.69
N TRP A 91 18.45 -3.50 -1.38
CA TRP A 91 17.90 -2.43 -0.53
C TRP A 91 18.42 -1.03 -0.89
N TRP A 92 19.68 -0.93 -1.31
CA TRP A 92 20.25 0.34 -1.76
C TRP A 92 19.57 0.88 -3.00
N GLY A 93 19.13 -0.01 -3.90
CA GLY A 93 18.35 0.40 -5.07
C GLY A 93 17.04 1.08 -4.69
N ILE A 94 16.34 0.55 -3.71
CA ILE A 94 15.07 1.09 -3.21
C ILE A 94 15.29 2.44 -2.52
N ILE A 95 16.31 2.54 -1.65
CA ILE A 95 16.63 3.79 -0.94
C ILE A 95 17.01 4.88 -1.94
N LEU A 96 17.86 4.55 -2.89
CA LEU A 96 18.31 5.51 -3.93
C LEU A 96 17.14 5.96 -4.81
N GLY A 97 16.20 5.04 -5.14
CA GLY A 97 14.96 5.38 -5.84
C GLY A 97 14.14 6.41 -5.08
N GLY A 98 13.98 6.22 -3.76
CA GLY A 98 13.32 7.19 -2.88
C GLY A 98 14.02 8.55 -2.85
N VAL A 99 15.36 8.57 -2.85
CA VAL A 99 16.16 9.81 -2.92
C VAL A 99 15.94 10.53 -4.25
N PHE A 100 15.92 9.83 -5.38
CA PHE A 100 15.61 10.43 -6.68
C PHE A 100 14.19 11.00 -6.74
N ALA A 101 13.22 10.27 -6.23
CA ALA A 101 11.84 10.76 -6.13
C ALA A 101 11.77 12.03 -5.27
N GLY A 102 12.42 12.04 -4.11
CA GLY A 102 12.50 13.21 -3.24
C GLY A 102 13.19 14.41 -3.93
N ALA A 103 14.26 14.18 -4.68
CA ALA A 103 14.95 15.22 -5.45
C ALA A 103 14.04 15.86 -6.50
N VAL A 104 13.24 15.05 -7.23
CA VAL A 104 12.24 15.55 -8.19
C VAL A 104 11.24 16.47 -7.50
N TYR A 105 10.70 16.05 -6.34
CA TYR A 105 9.75 16.88 -5.59
C TYR A 105 10.38 18.16 -5.05
N CYS A 106 11.64 18.13 -4.63
CA CYS A 106 12.35 19.35 -4.23
C CYS A 106 12.51 20.33 -5.42
N ILE A 107 12.83 19.83 -6.62
CA ILE A 107 12.91 20.63 -7.83
C ILE A 107 11.54 21.24 -8.17
N LEU A 108 10.49 20.43 -8.14
CA LEU A 108 9.12 20.89 -8.39
C LEU A 108 8.69 21.95 -7.37
N ALA A 109 8.96 21.72 -6.08
CA ALA A 109 8.68 22.69 -5.02
C ALA A 109 9.41 24.02 -5.25
N PHE A 110 10.66 23.99 -5.68
CA PHE A 110 11.43 25.18 -6.01
C PHE A 110 10.84 25.95 -7.21
N ILE A 111 10.40 25.23 -8.24
CA ILE A 111 9.72 25.83 -9.40
C ILE A 111 8.39 26.48 -8.98
N VAL A 112 7.60 25.79 -8.16
CA VAL A 112 6.32 26.30 -7.63
C VAL A 112 6.57 27.56 -6.78
N TRP A 113 7.60 27.55 -5.95
CA TRP A 113 7.96 28.70 -5.13
C TRP A 113 8.30 29.93 -5.98
N LYS A 114 9.02 29.74 -7.11
CA LYS A 114 9.39 30.86 -8.01
C LYS A 114 8.30 31.31 -8.96
N LYS A 115 7.55 30.38 -9.56
CA LYS A 115 6.59 30.64 -10.65
C LYS A 115 5.12 30.58 -10.25
N GLY A 116 4.86 30.22 -8.98
CA GLY A 116 3.47 29.97 -8.52
C GLY A 116 2.90 28.66 -9.04
N THR A 117 1.59 28.45 -8.86
CA THR A 117 0.89 27.20 -9.19
C THR A 117 0.13 27.23 -10.53
N GLU A 118 0.03 28.37 -11.20
CA GLU A 118 -0.79 28.50 -12.42
C GLU A 118 -0.33 27.63 -13.58
N TRP A 119 0.98 27.40 -13.71
CA TRP A 119 1.55 26.54 -14.74
C TRP A 119 1.21 25.07 -14.53
N ILE A 120 1.00 24.63 -13.28
CA ILE A 120 0.58 23.26 -12.96
C ILE A 120 -0.79 22.98 -13.57
N ASN A 121 -1.75 23.88 -13.37
CA ASN A 121 -3.09 23.75 -13.92
C ASN A 121 -3.11 23.71 -15.45
N LYS A 122 -2.12 24.36 -16.10
CA LYS A 122 -1.94 24.31 -17.56
C LYS A 122 -1.28 23.01 -18.02
N LEU A 123 -0.32 22.50 -17.25
CA LEU A 123 0.41 21.28 -17.58
C LEU A 123 -0.41 20.00 -17.28
N MET A 124 -1.21 20.05 -16.23
CA MET A 124 -2.00 18.91 -15.73
C MET A 124 -3.49 19.25 -15.63
N PRO A 125 -4.17 19.47 -16.77
CA PRO A 125 -5.63 19.61 -16.75
C PRO A 125 -6.28 18.28 -16.34
N ALA A 126 -7.49 18.33 -15.79
CA ALA A 126 -8.25 17.17 -15.33
C ALA A 126 -8.39 16.04 -16.38
N VAL A 127 -8.31 16.40 -17.68
CA VAL A 127 -8.33 15.45 -18.81
C VAL A 127 -7.10 14.54 -18.81
N ILE A 128 -5.96 14.95 -18.26
CA ILE A 128 -4.74 14.12 -18.18
C ILE A 128 -4.76 13.27 -16.93
N ILE A 129 -5.24 13.79 -15.81
CA ILE A 129 -5.23 13.08 -14.52
C ILE A 129 -6.07 11.80 -14.59
N GLY A 130 -7.28 11.85 -15.16
CA GLY A 130 -8.16 10.68 -15.27
C GLY A 130 -7.53 9.50 -16.01
N PRO A 131 -7.06 9.68 -17.25
CA PRO A 131 -6.35 8.62 -17.99
C PRO A 131 -5.09 8.11 -17.28
N THR A 132 -4.33 8.98 -16.59
CA THR A 132 -3.12 8.57 -15.86
C THR A 132 -3.47 7.60 -14.73
N VAL A 133 -4.48 7.91 -13.92
CA VAL A 133 -4.95 7.03 -12.85
C VAL A 133 -5.50 5.71 -13.41
N ALA A 134 -6.23 5.78 -14.52
CA ALA A 134 -6.73 4.58 -15.21
C ALA A 134 -5.61 3.68 -15.72
N LEU A 135 -4.53 4.26 -16.27
CA LEU A 135 -3.34 3.50 -16.71
C LEU A 135 -2.59 2.84 -15.56
N ILE A 136 -2.50 3.50 -14.39
CA ILE A 136 -1.94 2.87 -13.18
C ILE A 136 -2.76 1.64 -12.79
N GLY A 137 -4.07 1.77 -12.73
CA GLY A 137 -4.97 0.65 -12.43
C GLY A 137 -4.86 -0.49 -13.46
N LEU A 138 -4.78 -0.16 -14.74
CA LEU A 138 -4.62 -1.13 -15.82
C LEU A 138 -3.26 -1.85 -15.73
N GLY A 139 -2.19 -1.13 -15.41
CA GLY A 139 -0.86 -1.70 -15.22
C GLY A 139 -0.78 -2.70 -14.05
N LEU A 140 -1.62 -2.54 -13.03
CA LEU A 140 -1.72 -3.45 -11.90
C LEU A 140 -2.69 -4.63 -12.13
N SER A 141 -3.52 -4.58 -13.17
CA SER A 141 -4.53 -5.60 -13.44
C SER A 141 -3.93 -7.00 -13.64
N GLY A 142 -2.77 -7.09 -14.30
CA GLY A 142 -2.05 -8.35 -14.47
C GLY A 142 -1.66 -9.00 -13.15
N SER A 143 -1.14 -8.21 -12.19
CA SER A 143 -0.79 -8.69 -10.86
C SER A 143 -2.04 -9.11 -10.07
N ALA A 144 -3.13 -8.36 -10.21
CA ALA A 144 -4.39 -8.71 -9.56
C ALA A 144 -4.96 -10.05 -10.07
N ILE A 145 -4.94 -10.25 -11.38
CA ILE A 145 -5.38 -11.53 -12.00
C ILE A 145 -4.46 -12.67 -11.58
N SER A 146 -3.14 -12.46 -11.60
CA SER A 146 -2.17 -13.47 -11.15
C SER A 146 -2.43 -13.87 -9.69
N ASN A 147 -2.57 -12.90 -8.79
CA ASN A 147 -2.86 -13.18 -7.38
C ASN A 147 -4.21 -13.88 -7.18
N LEU A 148 -5.22 -13.53 -7.98
CA LEU A 148 -6.54 -14.16 -7.92
C LEU A 148 -6.50 -15.62 -8.37
N THR A 149 -5.69 -15.94 -9.37
CA THR A 149 -5.61 -17.27 -9.97
C THR A 149 -4.61 -18.19 -9.29
N THR A 150 -3.51 -17.66 -8.72
CA THR A 150 -2.43 -18.44 -8.10
C THR A 150 -2.55 -18.61 -6.59
N ALA A 151 -3.46 -17.89 -5.94
CA ALA A 151 -3.61 -17.86 -4.48
C ALA A 151 -4.29 -19.12 -3.89
N SER A 152 -4.17 -20.27 -4.53
CA SER A 152 -4.71 -21.48 -3.93
C SER A 152 -3.63 -22.23 -3.14
N GLY A 153 -3.79 -22.31 -1.81
CA GLY A 153 -2.94 -23.08 -0.92
C GLY A 153 -2.95 -24.60 -1.16
N SER A 154 -3.64 -25.07 -2.18
CA SER A 154 -3.83 -26.50 -2.50
C SER A 154 -2.93 -27.03 -3.62
N GLY A 155 -1.95 -26.27 -4.10
CA GLY A 155 -1.06 -26.70 -5.17
C GLY A 155 -1.73 -26.90 -6.54
N GLN A 156 -3.00 -26.58 -6.67
CA GLN A 156 -3.73 -26.59 -7.93
C GLN A 156 -3.60 -25.24 -8.65
N SER A 157 -3.47 -25.27 -9.96
CA SER A 157 -3.25 -24.08 -10.79
C SER A 157 -4.40 -23.06 -10.73
N TYR A 158 -5.63 -23.48 -10.39
CA TYR A 158 -6.81 -22.61 -10.32
C TYR A 158 -7.79 -23.10 -9.24
N ASN A 159 -8.28 -22.17 -8.42
CA ASN A 159 -9.38 -22.44 -7.50
C ASN A 159 -10.56 -21.49 -7.81
N LEU A 160 -11.60 -22.04 -8.43
CA LEU A 160 -12.80 -21.27 -8.81
C LEU A 160 -13.50 -20.61 -7.62
N VAL A 161 -13.46 -21.25 -6.44
CA VAL A 161 -14.08 -20.67 -5.24
C VAL A 161 -13.30 -19.48 -4.75
N ALA A 162 -11.95 -19.51 -4.80
CA ALA A 162 -11.11 -18.36 -4.49
C ALA A 162 -11.35 -17.20 -5.48
N ILE A 163 -11.46 -17.52 -6.78
CA ILE A 163 -11.80 -16.55 -7.83
C ILE A 163 -13.17 -15.91 -7.56
N LEU A 164 -14.19 -16.70 -7.21
CA LEU A 164 -15.52 -16.19 -6.88
C LEU A 164 -15.49 -15.27 -5.65
N CYS A 165 -14.73 -15.63 -4.61
CA CYS A 165 -14.55 -14.78 -3.43
C CYS A 165 -13.86 -13.45 -3.77
N GLY A 166 -12.85 -13.48 -4.63
CA GLY A 166 -12.16 -12.27 -5.09
C GLY A 166 -13.04 -11.38 -5.98
N LEU A 167 -13.80 -11.96 -6.90
CA LEU A 167 -14.80 -11.23 -7.69
C LEU A 167 -15.88 -10.63 -6.81
N PHE A 168 -16.36 -11.36 -5.81
CA PHE A 168 -17.32 -10.85 -4.84
C PHE A 168 -16.76 -9.63 -4.09
N ALA A 169 -15.52 -9.71 -3.59
CA ALA A 169 -14.84 -8.59 -2.96
C ALA A 169 -14.76 -7.36 -3.89
N PHE A 170 -14.41 -7.60 -5.16
CA PHE A 170 -14.36 -6.55 -6.19
C PHE A 170 -15.73 -5.88 -6.39
N PHE A 171 -16.79 -6.67 -6.62
CA PHE A 171 -18.13 -6.12 -6.81
C PHE A 171 -18.66 -5.37 -5.59
N VAL A 172 -18.39 -5.86 -4.37
CA VAL A 172 -18.73 -5.16 -3.13
C VAL A 172 -18.00 -3.82 -3.05
N THR A 173 -16.69 -3.79 -3.38
CA THR A 173 -15.90 -2.55 -3.40
C THR A 173 -16.48 -1.53 -4.38
N VAL A 174 -16.79 -1.96 -5.61
CA VAL A 174 -17.39 -1.10 -6.64
C VAL A 174 -18.77 -0.60 -6.19
N PHE A 175 -19.61 -1.47 -5.66
CA PHE A 175 -20.95 -1.10 -5.19
C PHE A 175 -20.88 -0.08 -4.06
N VAL A 176 -19.99 -0.30 -3.08
CA VAL A 176 -19.79 0.62 -1.96
C VAL A 176 -19.25 1.97 -2.44
N SER A 177 -18.30 1.97 -3.39
CA SER A 177 -17.76 3.22 -3.98
C SER A 177 -18.84 4.02 -4.71
N CYS A 178 -19.71 3.35 -5.46
CA CYS A 178 -20.70 4.04 -6.32
C CYS A 178 -21.99 4.38 -5.58
N LYS A 179 -22.51 3.47 -4.74
CA LYS A 179 -23.85 3.59 -4.13
C LYS A 179 -23.84 3.52 -2.60
N GLY A 180 -22.69 3.35 -1.96
CA GLY A 180 -22.57 3.33 -0.50
C GLY A 180 -23.01 4.63 0.15
N SER A 181 -23.31 4.58 1.45
CA SER A 181 -23.49 5.80 2.23
C SER A 181 -22.21 6.64 2.23
N LYS A 182 -22.30 7.96 2.46
CA LYS A 182 -21.12 8.86 2.45
C LYS A 182 -19.98 8.39 3.35
N LYS A 183 -20.28 7.71 4.46
CA LYS A 183 -19.28 7.12 5.36
C LYS A 183 -18.64 5.87 4.76
N MET A 184 -19.42 5.01 4.11
CA MET A 184 -18.92 3.78 3.48
C MET A 184 -18.08 4.07 2.24
N GLN A 185 -18.45 5.11 1.46
CA GLN A 185 -17.67 5.55 0.29
C GLN A 185 -16.25 6.05 0.62
N LEU A 186 -15.99 6.38 1.89
CA LEU A 186 -14.65 6.76 2.35
C LEU A 186 -13.75 5.56 2.68
N MET A 187 -14.33 4.34 2.81
CA MET A 187 -13.60 3.12 3.17
C MET A 187 -14.01 1.92 2.29
N PRO A 188 -14.09 2.05 0.96
CA PRO A 188 -14.62 1.00 0.09
C PRO A 188 -13.75 -0.24 0.10
N PHE A 189 -12.42 -0.08 0.11
CA PHE A 189 -11.47 -1.18 0.06
C PHE A 189 -11.56 -2.09 1.28
N ILE A 190 -11.63 -1.52 2.48
CA ILE A 190 -11.75 -2.31 3.73
C ILE A 190 -13.05 -3.08 3.76
N ILE A 191 -14.15 -2.47 3.32
CA ILE A 191 -15.46 -3.14 3.27
C ILE A 191 -15.42 -4.29 2.26
N GLY A 192 -14.81 -4.06 1.08
CA GLY A 192 -14.66 -5.09 0.05
C GLY A 192 -13.77 -6.25 0.48
N ILE A 193 -12.61 -5.95 1.06
CA ILE A 193 -11.68 -6.97 1.60
C ILE A 193 -12.38 -7.76 2.73
N GLY A 194 -13.04 -7.07 3.66
CA GLY A 194 -13.78 -7.71 4.74
C GLY A 194 -14.89 -8.65 4.24
N ALA A 195 -15.67 -8.21 3.25
CA ALA A 195 -16.72 -9.02 2.66
C ALA A 195 -16.15 -10.26 1.93
N GLY A 196 -15.10 -10.09 1.14
CA GLY A 196 -14.42 -11.20 0.47
C GLY A 196 -13.81 -12.19 1.45
N TYR A 197 -13.16 -11.69 2.51
CA TYR A 197 -12.58 -12.51 3.56
C TYR A 197 -13.64 -13.30 4.35
N LEU A 198 -14.77 -12.68 4.69
CA LEU A 198 -15.88 -13.36 5.36
C LEU A 198 -16.45 -14.48 4.49
N LEU A 199 -16.62 -14.24 3.19
CA LEU A 199 -17.09 -15.25 2.26
C LEU A 199 -16.09 -16.41 2.12
N ALA A 200 -14.80 -16.09 1.97
CA ALA A 200 -13.74 -17.09 1.89
C ALA A 200 -13.60 -17.90 3.18
N SER A 201 -13.76 -17.25 4.35
CA SER A 201 -13.78 -17.92 5.65
C SER A 201 -14.96 -18.86 5.80
N PHE A 202 -16.14 -18.46 5.33
CA PHE A 202 -17.33 -19.31 5.33
C PHE A 202 -17.09 -20.60 4.53
N PHE A 203 -16.59 -20.48 3.29
CA PHE A 203 -16.25 -21.66 2.48
C PHE A 203 -15.15 -22.51 3.12
N SER A 204 -14.14 -21.89 3.72
CA SER A 204 -13.04 -22.59 4.38
C SER A 204 -13.50 -23.39 5.61
N ILE A 205 -14.35 -22.79 6.46
CA ILE A 205 -14.93 -23.48 7.62
C ILE A 205 -15.74 -24.70 7.15
N PHE A 206 -16.55 -24.53 6.11
CA PHE A 206 -17.31 -25.62 5.53
C PHE A 206 -16.40 -26.71 4.93
N GLY A 207 -15.31 -26.30 4.27
CA GLY A 207 -14.27 -27.18 3.73
C GLY A 207 -13.54 -27.99 4.82
N TYR A 208 -13.25 -27.38 5.97
CA TYR A 208 -12.69 -28.10 7.12
C TYR A 208 -13.70 -29.07 7.75
N ALA A 209 -14.97 -28.67 7.88
CA ALA A 209 -16.03 -29.51 8.44
C ALA A 209 -16.33 -30.74 7.56
N CYS A 210 -16.36 -30.56 6.23
CA CYS A 210 -16.64 -31.64 5.27
C CYS A 210 -15.37 -32.34 4.75
N ASN A 211 -14.18 -31.91 5.20
CA ASN A 211 -12.87 -32.39 4.74
C ASN A 211 -12.66 -32.30 3.22
N VAL A 212 -13.16 -31.23 2.60
CA VAL A 212 -13.03 -30.93 1.17
C VAL A 212 -11.88 -29.94 0.99
N GLU A 213 -10.73 -30.38 0.48
CA GLU A 213 -9.54 -29.52 0.32
C GLU A 213 -9.76 -28.34 -0.62
N TYR A 214 -10.55 -28.52 -1.65
CA TYR A 214 -10.87 -27.47 -2.63
C TYR A 214 -11.55 -26.24 -2.03
N LEU A 215 -12.24 -26.39 -0.90
CA LEU A 215 -12.92 -25.32 -0.16
C LEU A 215 -12.01 -24.68 0.91
N LYS A 216 -10.88 -25.26 1.25
CA LYS A 216 -9.92 -24.73 2.24
C LYS A 216 -9.09 -23.59 1.63
N ILE A 217 -9.72 -22.45 1.37
CA ILE A 217 -9.07 -21.30 0.69
C ILE A 217 -8.23 -20.50 1.67
N VAL A 218 -8.70 -20.32 2.90
CA VAL A 218 -8.03 -19.55 3.95
C VAL A 218 -7.13 -20.47 4.77
N ASN A 219 -5.83 -20.16 4.75
CA ASN A 219 -4.87 -20.83 5.62
C ASN A 219 -4.79 -20.09 6.96
N TRP A 220 -5.30 -20.72 8.02
CA TRP A 220 -5.28 -20.18 9.38
C TRP A 220 -3.97 -20.49 10.14
N THR A 221 -3.11 -21.35 9.59
CA THR A 221 -1.88 -21.80 10.28
C THR A 221 -0.98 -20.65 10.69
N PRO A 222 -0.67 -19.64 9.82
CA PRO A 222 0.17 -18.52 10.23
C PRO A 222 -0.43 -17.68 11.36
N LEU A 223 -1.76 -17.59 11.41
CA LEU A 223 -2.45 -16.89 12.49
C LEU A 223 -2.30 -17.66 13.81
N VAL A 224 -2.53 -18.97 13.77
CA VAL A 224 -2.40 -19.83 14.96
C VAL A 224 -0.97 -19.86 15.46
N GLU A 225 0.03 -20.00 14.58
CA GLU A 225 1.45 -20.02 14.92
C GLU A 225 1.94 -18.72 15.55
N ASN A 226 1.42 -17.57 15.11
CA ASN A 226 1.74 -16.28 15.71
C ASN A 226 1.13 -16.11 17.10
N PHE A 227 -0.08 -16.64 17.32
CA PHE A 227 -0.74 -16.56 18.63
C PHE A 227 -0.30 -17.63 19.62
N VAL A 228 0.12 -18.80 19.12
CA VAL A 228 0.52 -19.94 19.95
C VAL A 228 1.93 -20.37 19.57
N LYS A 229 2.95 -19.82 20.24
CA LYS A 229 4.34 -20.28 20.15
C LYS A 229 4.62 -21.22 21.31
N ASP A 230 5.16 -22.41 21.01
CA ASP A 230 5.54 -23.43 21.99
C ASP A 230 4.38 -23.84 22.93
N GLY A 231 3.14 -23.86 22.42
CA GLY A 231 1.95 -24.21 23.21
C GLY A 231 1.51 -23.14 24.22
N LYS A 232 2.14 -21.96 24.21
CA LYS A 232 1.78 -20.82 25.05
C LYS A 232 1.17 -19.69 24.22
N PHE A 233 0.09 -19.12 24.71
CA PHE A 233 -0.54 -17.95 24.09
C PHE A 233 0.37 -16.72 24.22
N THR A 234 0.85 -16.19 23.10
CA THR A 234 1.83 -15.10 23.04
C THR A 234 1.21 -13.72 23.34
N GLY A 235 -0.12 -13.64 23.41
CA GLY A 235 -0.85 -12.41 23.77
C GLY A 235 -0.59 -11.24 22.84
N VAL A 236 -0.40 -10.05 23.45
CA VAL A 236 -0.22 -8.78 22.71
C VAL A 236 1.09 -8.74 21.91
N THR A 237 2.11 -9.53 22.30
CA THR A 237 3.40 -9.57 21.61
C THR A 237 3.30 -10.19 20.21
N ALA A 238 2.24 -10.97 19.92
CA ALA A 238 1.95 -11.50 18.59
C ALA A 238 1.69 -10.39 17.55
N PHE A 239 1.25 -9.21 18.01
CA PHE A 239 0.98 -8.03 17.17
C PHE A 239 2.18 -7.06 17.09
N LEU A 240 3.19 -7.26 17.92
CA LEU A 240 4.38 -6.41 17.98
C LEU A 240 5.50 -7.07 17.19
N ASP A 241 5.51 -6.82 15.89
CA ASP A 241 6.65 -7.21 15.06
C ASP A 241 7.64 -6.04 14.94
N TYR A 242 8.92 -6.37 14.87
CA TYR A 242 9.97 -5.36 14.70
C TYR A 242 9.92 -4.82 13.27
N PRO A 243 9.78 -3.50 13.06
CA PRO A 243 9.81 -2.95 11.72
C PRO A 243 11.20 -3.13 11.11
N HIS A 244 11.32 -4.00 10.11
CA HIS A 244 12.54 -4.18 9.33
C HIS A 244 12.77 -2.93 8.47
N LEU A 245 13.49 -1.96 9.01
CA LEU A 245 13.76 -0.70 8.33
C LEU A 245 14.72 -0.91 7.15
N ALA A 246 14.36 -0.40 5.98
CA ALA A 246 15.14 -0.53 4.74
C ALA A 246 16.61 -0.11 4.91
N ILE A 247 16.88 0.93 5.71
CA ILE A 247 18.25 1.40 5.99
C ILE A 247 19.06 0.35 6.74
N ILE A 248 18.46 -0.33 7.72
CA ILE A 248 19.15 -1.37 8.50
C ILE A 248 19.47 -2.56 7.61
N GLU A 249 18.53 -2.96 6.76
CA GLU A 249 18.73 -4.07 5.83
C GLU A 249 19.77 -3.72 4.75
N ALA A 250 19.78 -2.49 4.25
CA ALA A 250 20.82 -2.02 3.31
C ALA A 250 22.22 -2.00 3.94
N ILE A 251 22.35 -1.60 5.19
CA ILE A 251 23.62 -1.66 5.94
C ILE A 251 24.06 -3.11 6.10
N LYS A 252 23.16 -4.02 6.44
CA LYS A 252 23.47 -5.46 6.53
C LYS A 252 23.94 -6.04 5.20
N GLU A 253 23.27 -5.67 4.07
CA GLU A 253 23.73 -6.06 2.73
C GLU A 253 25.16 -5.58 2.45
N SER A 254 25.49 -4.35 2.85
CA SER A 254 26.83 -3.79 2.66
C SER A 254 27.88 -4.49 3.51
N VAL A 255 27.58 -4.76 4.78
CA VAL A 255 28.50 -5.45 5.71
C VAL A 255 28.74 -6.90 5.28
N ASN A 256 27.70 -7.57 4.77
CA ASN A 256 27.80 -8.96 4.30
C ASN A 256 28.40 -9.08 2.87
N GLY A 257 28.76 -7.96 2.21
CA GLY A 257 29.30 -7.96 0.85
C GLY A 257 28.28 -8.40 -0.22
N THR A 258 26.98 -8.38 0.06
CA THR A 258 25.90 -8.78 -0.86
C THR A 258 25.25 -7.59 -1.56
N ALA A 259 25.79 -6.38 -1.39
CA ALA A 259 25.29 -5.18 -2.04
C ALA A 259 25.39 -5.30 -3.57
N ARG A 260 24.25 -5.11 -4.26
CA ARG A 260 24.12 -5.32 -5.72
C ARG A 260 24.17 -4.00 -6.51
N LEU A 261 24.31 -2.87 -5.84
CA LEU A 261 24.28 -1.56 -6.47
C LEU A 261 25.60 -1.31 -7.23
N THR A 262 25.49 -1.11 -8.54
CA THR A 262 26.61 -0.73 -9.41
C THR A 262 26.43 0.68 -9.94
N GLY A 263 27.50 1.31 -10.44
CA GLY A 263 27.40 2.66 -11.04
C GLY A 263 26.40 2.75 -12.19
N ALA A 264 26.30 1.71 -13.03
CA ALA A 264 25.28 1.63 -14.07
C ALA A 264 23.87 1.46 -13.50
N GLY A 265 23.74 0.79 -12.36
CA GLY A 265 22.46 0.62 -11.63
C GLY A 265 21.88 1.95 -11.13
N VAL A 266 22.73 2.89 -10.74
CA VAL A 266 22.30 4.24 -10.33
C VAL A 266 21.54 4.95 -11.44
N GLY A 267 22.05 4.91 -12.67
CA GLY A 267 21.38 5.48 -13.84
C GLY A 267 20.06 4.79 -14.17
N ALA A 268 20.03 3.47 -14.09
CA ALA A 268 18.81 2.71 -14.32
C ALA A 268 17.71 3.02 -13.27
N ILE A 269 18.09 3.15 -12.01
CA ILE A 269 17.15 3.55 -10.92
C ILE A 269 16.63 4.97 -11.15
N ALA A 270 17.48 5.91 -11.56
CA ALA A 270 17.05 7.26 -11.89
C ALA A 270 16.01 7.26 -13.02
N LEU A 271 16.24 6.48 -14.10
CA LEU A 271 15.31 6.33 -15.21
C LEU A 271 13.97 5.70 -14.79
N LEU A 272 13.96 4.86 -13.77
CA LEU A 272 12.73 4.26 -13.26
C LEU A 272 11.95 5.25 -12.37
N PHE A 273 12.62 5.95 -11.46
CA PHE A 273 11.95 6.74 -10.42
C PHE A 273 11.60 8.16 -10.85
N ILE A 274 12.41 8.82 -11.67
CA ILE A 274 12.18 10.21 -12.08
C ILE A 274 10.85 10.35 -12.85
N PRO A 275 10.57 9.55 -13.90
CA PRO A 275 9.30 9.65 -14.62
C PRO A 275 8.10 9.32 -13.74
N VAL A 276 8.20 8.28 -12.90
CA VAL A 276 7.12 7.88 -11.99
C VAL A 276 6.83 8.97 -10.97
N SER A 277 7.84 9.67 -10.47
CA SER A 277 7.65 10.80 -9.55
C SER A 277 6.86 11.94 -10.17
N LEU A 278 7.02 12.18 -11.48
CA LEU A 278 6.21 13.17 -12.22
C LEU A 278 4.76 12.69 -12.38
N VAL A 279 4.55 11.38 -12.59
CA VAL A 279 3.20 10.79 -12.66
C VAL A 279 2.48 10.92 -11.32
N VAL A 280 3.14 10.60 -10.21
CA VAL A 280 2.57 10.73 -8.85
C VAL A 280 2.31 12.19 -8.47
N PHE A 281 3.10 13.12 -9.01
CA PHE A 281 2.80 14.55 -8.84
C PHE A 281 1.51 14.97 -9.55
N ALA A 282 1.12 14.25 -10.62
CA ALA A 282 -0.12 14.47 -11.36
C ALA A 282 -1.34 13.81 -10.71
N GLU A 283 -1.12 12.75 -9.92
CA GLU A 283 -2.14 11.99 -9.18
C GLU A 283 -2.67 12.79 -7.97
#